data_37b30d38853ec55696693fa744a237a4
#
_entry.id   37b30d38853ec55696693fa744a237a4
#
_cell.length_a   1.000
_cell.length_b   1.000
_cell.length_c   1.000
_cell.angle_alpha   90.00
_cell.angle_beta   90.00
_cell.angle_gamma   90.00
#
_symmetry.space_group_name_H-M   'P 1'
#
loop_
_entity.id
_entity.type
_entity.pdbx_description
1 polymer ?
#
loop_
_entity_poly.entity_id
_entity_poly.type
_entity_poly.pdbx_seq_one_letter_code
_entity_poly.pdbx_strand_id
1 'polypeptide(L)'
;MEAAGMRDEIKFKEYLATLCELHDRTMSKLLTDLYWKVLEPFSDEECEEAFKLIIYDSKFFPKPADFREVLLGKKANKATESWLEVLGAVSKIGNYQSVKFDNPVVHSVINAMGGWPQLCMMEKADEKWKQKEFERLYEVISSRNGNHPEYLIGTHEQENFRTGQEVETEIVQIGFINKTKLLQ
;
A
#
# COMPACT_ATOMS: atom_id res chain seq x y z
N MET A 1 -15.45 -1.01 13.58
CA MET A 1 -13.99 -0.86 13.59
C MET A 1 -13.67 0.44 12.89
N GLU A 2 -13.14 1.40 13.63
CA GLU A 2 -12.87 2.76 13.14
C GLU A 2 -11.77 2.76 12.08
N ALA A 3 -11.92 3.63 11.10
CA ALA A 3 -10.93 3.87 10.04
C ALA A 3 -9.57 4.22 10.65
N ALA A 4 -8.47 3.69 10.09
CA ALA A 4 -7.11 4.10 10.45
C ALA A 4 -6.82 5.48 9.84
N GLY A 5 -7.45 6.50 10.41
CA GLY A 5 -7.14 7.88 10.14
C GLY A 5 -6.16 8.45 11.17
N MET A 6 -5.69 9.66 10.95
CA MET A 6 -4.84 10.39 11.88
C MET A 6 -5.56 10.55 13.23
N ARG A 7 -4.96 10.06 14.30
CA ARG A 7 -5.53 10.03 15.65
C ARG A 7 -4.70 10.78 16.66
N ASP A 8 -3.40 10.93 16.42
CA ASP A 8 -2.46 11.61 17.31
C ASP A 8 -2.53 13.14 17.10
N GLU A 9 -3.57 13.76 17.68
CA GLU A 9 -3.78 15.20 17.61
C GLU A 9 -2.61 15.99 18.25
N ILE A 10 -1.89 15.40 19.21
CA ILE A 10 -0.76 16.06 19.87
C ILE A 10 0.40 16.16 18.90
N LYS A 11 0.82 15.05 18.30
CA LYS A 11 1.88 15.04 17.29
C LYS A 11 1.56 15.91 16.10
N PHE A 12 0.33 15.87 15.62
CA PHE A 12 -0.11 16.75 14.54
C PHE A 12 0.10 18.22 14.86
N LYS A 13 -0.31 18.65 16.05
CA LYS A 13 -0.14 20.04 16.50
C LYS A 13 1.33 20.43 16.64
N GLU A 14 2.19 19.51 17.10
CA GLU A 14 3.63 19.73 17.19
C GLU A 14 4.24 19.93 15.80
N TYR A 15 3.93 19.09 14.83
CA TYR A 15 4.40 19.25 13.45
C TYR A 15 3.89 20.53 12.80
N LEU A 16 2.61 20.86 12.98
CA LEU A 16 2.04 22.08 12.42
C LEU A 16 2.63 23.34 13.09
N ALA A 17 2.90 23.30 14.39
CA ALA A 17 3.57 24.38 15.12
C ALA A 17 5.00 24.58 14.58
N THR A 18 5.75 23.50 14.38
CA THR A 18 7.09 23.54 13.79
C THR A 18 7.07 24.19 12.40
N LEU A 19 6.11 23.83 11.55
CA LEU A 19 5.94 24.46 10.24
C LEU A 19 5.62 25.97 10.35
N CYS A 20 4.76 26.32 11.28
CA CYS A 20 4.43 27.74 11.52
C CYS A 20 5.66 28.54 11.96
N GLU A 21 6.48 27.99 12.86
CA GLU A 21 7.72 28.62 13.32
C GLU A 21 8.73 28.79 12.20
N LEU A 22 8.95 27.75 11.39
CA LEU A 22 9.89 27.78 10.25
C LEU A 22 9.55 28.83 9.19
N HIS A 23 8.28 29.20 9.10
CA HIS A 23 7.78 30.12 8.08
C HIS A 23 7.24 31.44 8.65
N ASP A 24 7.55 31.77 9.90
CA ASP A 24 7.10 33.00 10.59
C ASP A 24 5.56 33.18 10.54
N ARG A 25 4.81 32.08 10.70
CA ARG A 25 3.36 32.06 10.70
C ARG A 25 2.80 31.83 12.09
N THR A 26 1.63 32.43 12.35
CA THR A 26 0.90 32.19 13.61
C THR A 26 -0.04 31.01 13.45
N MET A 27 0.06 30.04 14.35
CA MET A 27 -0.86 28.93 14.42
C MET A 27 -2.22 29.43 14.92
N SER A 28 -3.28 29.32 14.11
CA SER A 28 -4.65 29.66 14.49
C SER A 28 -5.52 28.40 14.50
N LYS A 29 -6.61 28.45 15.28
CA LYS A 29 -7.57 27.33 15.31
C LYS A 29 -8.10 26.99 13.91
N LEU A 30 -8.45 28.00 13.11
CA LEU A 30 -8.94 27.79 11.75
C LEU A 30 -7.91 27.08 10.85
N LEU A 31 -6.63 27.47 10.97
CA LEU A 31 -5.54 26.82 10.26
C LEU A 31 -5.40 25.35 10.70
N THR A 32 -5.39 25.10 11.99
CA THR A 32 -5.31 23.76 12.58
C THR A 32 -6.45 22.86 12.09
N ASP A 33 -7.68 23.32 12.17
CA ASP A 33 -8.88 22.57 11.75
C ASP A 33 -8.84 22.24 10.24
N LEU A 34 -8.33 23.18 9.41
CA LEU A 34 -8.22 22.98 7.96
C LEU A 34 -7.21 21.87 7.61
N TYR A 35 -6.02 21.90 8.21
CA TYR A 35 -4.99 20.90 7.98
C TYR A 35 -5.41 19.53 8.52
N TRP A 36 -6.02 19.52 9.73
CA TRP A 36 -6.56 18.29 10.30
C TRP A 36 -7.52 17.58 9.36
N LYS A 37 -8.50 18.31 8.82
CA LYS A 37 -9.51 17.78 7.89
C LYS A 37 -8.92 17.12 6.64
N VAL A 38 -7.79 17.65 6.14
CA VAL A 38 -7.13 17.13 4.96
C VAL A 38 -6.31 15.87 5.27
N LEU A 39 -5.75 15.80 6.48
CA LEU A 39 -4.87 14.72 6.93
C LEU A 39 -5.62 13.57 7.63
N GLU A 40 -6.80 13.83 8.17
CA GLU A 40 -7.65 12.85 8.87
C GLU A 40 -7.84 11.49 8.13
N PRO A 41 -7.95 11.43 6.78
CA PRO A 41 -8.08 10.16 6.08
C PRO A 41 -6.80 9.30 6.00
N PHE A 42 -5.66 9.82 6.44
CA PHE A 42 -4.35 9.17 6.36
C PHE A 42 -3.90 8.69 7.74
N SER A 43 -3.05 7.66 7.80
CA SER A 43 -2.54 7.16 9.09
C SER A 43 -1.53 8.14 9.72
N ASP A 44 -1.30 7.98 11.04
CA ASP A 44 -0.33 8.81 11.76
C ASP A 44 1.08 8.71 11.16
N GLU A 45 1.50 7.50 10.73
CA GLU A 45 2.79 7.26 10.09
C GLU A 45 2.90 7.93 8.73
N GLU A 46 1.84 7.84 7.89
CA GLU A 46 1.80 8.52 6.59
C GLU A 46 1.90 10.04 6.74
N CYS A 47 1.17 10.59 7.72
CA CYS A 47 1.20 12.01 8.02
C CYS A 47 2.56 12.47 8.55
N GLU A 48 3.16 11.74 9.48
CA GLU A 48 4.50 12.02 10.01
C GLU A 48 5.55 12.08 8.89
N GLU A 49 5.55 11.11 8.01
CA GLU A 49 6.46 11.10 6.87
C GLU A 49 6.20 12.24 5.88
N ALA A 50 4.93 12.62 5.66
CA ALA A 50 4.60 13.76 4.81
C ALA A 50 5.08 15.08 5.42
N PHE A 51 4.88 15.27 6.73
CA PHE A 51 5.40 16.44 7.44
C PHE A 51 6.93 16.52 7.33
N LYS A 52 7.65 15.42 7.57
CA LYS A 52 9.12 15.38 7.44
C LYS A 52 9.57 15.82 6.05
N LEU A 53 9.00 15.25 5.00
CA LEU A 53 9.36 15.61 3.62
C LEU A 53 9.08 17.08 3.33
N ILE A 54 7.91 17.55 3.70
CA ILE A 54 7.49 18.93 3.44
C ILE A 54 8.34 19.93 4.22
N ILE A 55 8.68 19.64 5.48
CA ILE A 55 9.56 20.50 6.28
C ILE A 55 10.94 20.67 5.64
N TYR A 56 11.49 19.60 5.04
CA TYR A 56 12.81 19.66 4.41
C TYR A 56 12.81 20.31 3.02
N ASP A 57 11.74 20.12 2.24
CA ASP A 57 11.74 20.46 0.82
C ASP A 57 10.99 21.78 0.51
N SER A 58 10.15 22.28 1.41
CA SER A 58 9.28 23.44 1.12
C SER A 58 9.99 24.76 1.35
N LYS A 59 10.11 25.57 0.29
CA LYS A 59 10.60 26.95 0.35
C LYS A 59 9.56 27.94 0.89
N PHE A 60 8.29 27.60 0.78
CA PHE A 60 7.17 28.44 1.21
C PHE A 60 6.30 27.65 2.18
N PHE A 61 5.49 28.37 2.97
CA PHE A 61 4.52 27.72 3.84
C PHE A 61 3.61 26.79 3.04
N PRO A 62 3.68 25.46 3.27
CA PRO A 62 2.97 24.49 2.46
C PRO A 62 1.46 24.62 2.63
N LYS A 63 0.73 24.43 1.55
CA LYS A 63 -0.74 24.41 1.57
C LYS A 63 -1.26 23.00 1.91
N PRO A 64 -2.50 22.85 2.38
CA PRO A 64 -3.10 21.54 2.58
C PRO A 64 -3.07 20.64 1.31
N ALA A 65 -3.12 21.26 0.11
CA ALA A 65 -3.00 20.56 -1.15
C ALA A 65 -1.64 19.89 -1.35
N ASP A 66 -0.56 20.52 -0.89
CA ASP A 66 0.80 20.00 -1.03
C ASP A 66 0.97 18.71 -0.19
N PHE A 67 0.39 18.66 1.01
CA PHE A 67 0.33 17.44 1.80
C PHE A 67 -0.43 16.33 1.09
N ARG A 68 -1.57 16.66 0.51
CA ARG A 68 -2.38 15.70 -0.22
C ARG A 68 -1.63 15.15 -1.44
N GLU A 69 -0.91 15.98 -2.15
CA GLU A 69 -0.08 15.57 -3.30
C GLU A 69 1.03 14.60 -2.88
N VAL A 70 1.77 14.91 -1.81
CA VAL A 70 2.81 14.02 -1.25
C VAL A 70 2.21 12.69 -0.81
N LEU A 71 1.09 12.71 -0.07
CA LEU A 71 0.45 11.50 0.45
C LEU A 71 -0.14 10.62 -0.66
N LEU A 72 -0.77 11.21 -1.67
CA LEU A 72 -1.31 10.47 -2.82
C LEU A 72 -0.19 9.96 -3.72
N GLY A 73 0.86 10.75 -3.94
CA GLY A 73 2.04 10.32 -4.69
C GLY A 73 2.73 9.11 -4.06
N LYS A 74 2.84 9.06 -2.72
CA LYS A 74 3.35 7.88 -2.00
C LYS A 74 2.47 6.64 -2.20
N LYS A 75 1.14 6.78 -2.17
CA LYS A 75 0.22 5.66 -2.42
C LYS A 75 0.35 5.11 -3.83
N ALA A 76 0.46 6.00 -4.83
CA ALA A 76 0.67 5.60 -6.22
C ALA A 76 2.02 4.87 -6.40
N ASN A 77 3.10 5.37 -5.77
CA ASN A 77 4.41 4.71 -5.80
C ASN A 77 4.35 3.32 -5.15
N LYS A 78 3.69 3.17 -3.99
CA LYS A 78 3.49 1.86 -3.34
C LYS A 78 2.72 0.89 -4.23
N ALA A 79 1.70 1.35 -4.95
CA ALA A 79 0.94 0.51 -5.88
C ALA A 79 1.82 0.00 -7.03
N THR A 80 2.62 0.89 -7.63
CA THR A 80 3.55 0.54 -8.71
C THR A 80 4.65 -0.42 -8.23
N GLU A 81 5.24 -0.17 -7.06
CA GLU A 81 6.24 -1.06 -6.45
C GLU A 81 5.66 -2.45 -6.19
N SER A 82 4.45 -2.51 -5.59
CA SER A 82 3.74 -3.78 -5.38
C SER A 82 3.45 -4.51 -6.68
N TRP A 83 3.10 -3.79 -7.75
CA TRP A 83 2.91 -4.40 -9.08
C TRP A 83 4.20 -5.03 -9.62
N LEU A 84 5.34 -4.36 -9.46
CA LEU A 84 6.64 -4.91 -9.88
C LEU A 84 7.00 -6.19 -9.10
N GLU A 85 6.70 -6.23 -7.79
CA GLU A 85 6.85 -7.45 -7.00
C GLU A 85 5.96 -8.59 -7.50
N VAL A 86 4.70 -8.27 -7.84
CA VAL A 86 3.75 -9.23 -8.41
C VAL A 86 4.26 -9.78 -9.74
N LEU A 87 4.74 -8.94 -10.66
CA LEU A 87 5.32 -9.38 -11.93
C LEU A 87 6.54 -10.28 -11.72
N GLY A 88 7.41 -9.92 -10.77
CA GLY A 88 8.55 -10.73 -10.38
C GLY A 88 8.14 -12.11 -9.88
N ALA A 89 7.08 -12.20 -9.08
CA ALA A 89 6.54 -13.46 -8.58
C ALA A 89 5.88 -14.29 -9.68
N VAL A 90 5.08 -13.68 -10.55
CA VAL A 90 4.47 -14.34 -11.72
C VAL A 90 5.55 -15.00 -12.59
N SER A 91 6.65 -14.29 -12.85
CA SER A 91 7.73 -14.80 -13.68
C SER A 91 8.54 -15.92 -13.04
N LYS A 92 8.74 -15.90 -11.71
CA LYS A 92 9.63 -16.85 -11.01
C LYS A 92 8.90 -18.07 -10.47
N ILE A 93 7.66 -17.92 -10.03
CA ILE A 93 6.90 -18.95 -9.29
C ILE A 93 5.82 -19.56 -10.18
N GLY A 94 5.16 -18.72 -10.98
CA GLY A 94 4.04 -19.14 -11.83
C GLY A 94 2.77 -19.42 -11.03
N ASN A 95 1.78 -20.06 -11.69
CA ASN A 95 0.42 -20.23 -11.18
C ASN A 95 0.23 -21.43 -10.25
N TYR A 96 1.21 -22.34 -10.17
CA TYR A 96 1.04 -23.63 -9.49
C TYR A 96 1.09 -23.53 -7.97
N GLN A 97 2.07 -22.79 -7.44
CA GLN A 97 2.28 -22.63 -6.00
C GLN A 97 1.45 -21.51 -5.39
N SER A 98 1.05 -21.69 -4.13
CA SER A 98 0.45 -20.65 -3.32
C SER A 98 1.50 -19.64 -2.89
N VAL A 99 1.15 -18.35 -2.82
CA VAL A 99 2.10 -17.26 -2.56
C VAL A 99 1.59 -16.31 -1.48
N LYS A 100 2.51 -15.80 -0.67
CA LYS A 100 2.25 -14.81 0.37
C LYS A 100 3.14 -13.61 0.19
N PHE A 101 2.54 -12.45 -0.08
CA PHE A 101 3.23 -11.16 -0.14
C PHE A 101 3.32 -10.54 1.25
N ASP A 102 4.40 -9.78 1.53
CA ASP A 102 4.54 -9.05 2.79
C ASP A 102 3.43 -8.02 2.98
N ASN A 103 2.96 -7.43 1.89
CA ASN A 103 1.85 -6.49 1.90
C ASN A 103 0.50 -7.22 1.65
N PRO A 104 -0.35 -7.40 2.67
CA PRO A 104 -1.60 -8.15 2.54
C PRO A 104 -2.64 -7.48 1.65
N VAL A 105 -2.54 -6.18 1.38
CA VAL A 105 -3.40 -5.46 0.42
C VAL A 105 -3.28 -6.10 -0.97
N VAL A 106 -2.08 -6.53 -1.36
CA VAL A 106 -1.80 -7.19 -2.64
C VAL A 106 -2.67 -8.43 -2.83
N HIS A 107 -2.88 -9.21 -1.77
CA HIS A 107 -3.74 -10.41 -1.83
C HIS A 107 -5.19 -10.07 -2.19
N SER A 108 -5.74 -9.03 -1.56
CA SER A 108 -7.10 -8.59 -1.86
C SER A 108 -7.25 -8.02 -3.26
N VAL A 109 -6.23 -7.29 -3.74
CA VAL A 109 -6.22 -6.75 -5.10
C VAL A 109 -6.19 -7.87 -6.13
N ILE A 110 -5.28 -8.83 -5.99
CA ILE A 110 -5.16 -9.97 -6.91
C ILE A 110 -6.43 -10.83 -6.90
N ASN A 111 -7.03 -11.06 -5.74
CA ASN A 111 -8.31 -11.77 -5.68
C ASN A 111 -9.44 -11.01 -6.39
N ALA A 112 -9.48 -9.69 -6.30
CA ALA A 112 -10.44 -8.86 -7.04
C ALA A 112 -10.19 -8.89 -8.56
N MET A 113 -8.97 -9.19 -9.01
CA MET A 113 -8.58 -9.36 -10.41
C MET A 113 -8.80 -10.79 -10.95
N GLY A 114 -9.38 -11.70 -10.16
CA GLY A 114 -9.67 -13.08 -10.54
C GLY A 114 -8.76 -14.13 -9.89
N GLY A 115 -7.86 -13.73 -8.99
CA GLY A 115 -6.99 -14.62 -8.22
C GLY A 115 -5.62 -14.87 -8.87
N TRP A 116 -4.75 -15.49 -8.08
CA TRP A 116 -3.35 -15.72 -8.46
C TRP A 116 -3.17 -16.54 -9.73
N PRO A 117 -3.83 -17.73 -9.91
CA PRO A 117 -3.64 -18.51 -11.11
C PRO A 117 -4.05 -17.77 -12.39
N GLN A 118 -5.15 -17.01 -12.34
CA GLN A 118 -5.61 -16.27 -13.51
C GLN A 118 -4.68 -15.11 -13.86
N LEU A 119 -4.15 -14.43 -12.85
CA LEU A 119 -3.18 -13.36 -13.07
C LEU A 119 -1.89 -13.89 -13.71
N CYS A 120 -1.41 -15.07 -13.27
CA CYS A 120 -0.22 -15.71 -13.85
C CYS A 120 -0.39 -16.13 -15.32
N MET A 121 -1.62 -16.30 -15.79
CA MET A 121 -1.94 -16.64 -17.17
C MET A 121 -2.18 -15.43 -18.08
N MET A 122 -1.95 -14.19 -17.57
CA MET A 122 -2.12 -12.99 -18.39
C MET A 122 -1.16 -12.98 -19.59
N GLU A 123 -1.64 -12.51 -20.73
CA GLU A 123 -0.80 -12.29 -21.90
C GLU A 123 0.06 -11.03 -21.73
N LYS A 124 1.26 -11.04 -22.32
CA LYS A 124 2.18 -9.90 -22.25
C LYS A 124 1.57 -8.61 -22.85
N ALA A 125 0.66 -8.77 -23.81
CA ALA A 125 -0.06 -7.66 -24.42
C ALA A 125 -0.98 -6.92 -23.40
N ASP A 126 -1.50 -7.66 -22.41
CA ASP A 126 -2.45 -7.14 -21.41
C ASP A 126 -1.77 -6.56 -20.19
N GLU A 127 -0.45 -6.70 -20.03
CA GLU A 127 0.32 -6.31 -18.85
C GLU A 127 0.06 -4.85 -18.43
N LYS A 128 0.11 -3.91 -19.39
CA LYS A 128 -0.13 -2.48 -19.12
C LYS A 128 -1.55 -2.19 -18.64
N TRP A 129 -2.52 -2.91 -19.17
CA TRP A 129 -3.91 -2.76 -18.77
C TRP A 129 -4.12 -3.35 -17.38
N LYS A 130 -3.56 -4.53 -17.12
CA LYS A 130 -3.59 -5.19 -15.82
C LYS A 130 -2.87 -4.37 -14.74
N GLN A 131 -1.76 -3.71 -15.07
CA GLN A 131 -1.11 -2.77 -14.17
C GLN A 131 -2.04 -1.64 -13.73
N LYS A 132 -2.69 -0.98 -14.69
CA LYS A 132 -3.63 0.12 -14.37
C LYS A 132 -4.82 -0.35 -13.53
N GLU A 133 -5.33 -1.53 -13.81
CA GLU A 133 -6.40 -2.15 -13.03
C GLU A 133 -5.92 -2.42 -11.60
N PHE A 134 -4.72 -3.00 -11.44
CA PHE A 134 -4.10 -3.27 -10.15
C PHE A 134 -3.91 -1.98 -9.34
N GLU A 135 -3.29 -0.96 -9.92
CA GLU A 135 -3.02 0.32 -9.25
C GLU A 135 -4.32 0.98 -8.78
N ARG A 136 -5.36 1.01 -9.62
CA ARG A 136 -6.68 1.54 -9.25
C ARG A 136 -7.32 0.75 -8.10
N LEU A 137 -7.28 -0.56 -8.15
CA LEU A 137 -7.83 -1.42 -7.08
C LEU A 137 -7.02 -1.27 -5.79
N TYR A 138 -5.70 -1.16 -5.90
CA TYR A 138 -4.81 -0.97 -4.77
C TYR A 138 -5.14 0.32 -4.00
N GLU A 139 -5.34 1.44 -4.68
CA GLU A 139 -5.76 2.71 -4.06
C GLU A 139 -7.08 2.56 -3.31
N VAL A 140 -8.07 1.93 -3.93
CA VAL A 140 -9.40 1.74 -3.33
C VAL A 140 -9.34 0.80 -2.13
N ILE A 141 -8.63 -0.33 -2.23
CA ILE A 141 -8.57 -1.35 -1.19
C ILE A 141 -7.70 -0.90 -0.03
N SER A 142 -6.55 -0.25 -0.30
CA SER A 142 -5.65 0.27 0.74
C SER A 142 -6.27 1.40 1.58
N SER A 143 -7.27 2.11 1.02
CA SER A 143 -8.01 3.14 1.77
C SER A 143 -9.13 2.59 2.65
N ARG A 144 -9.44 1.30 2.55
CA ARG A 144 -10.48 0.63 3.33
C ARG A 144 -9.85 -0.23 4.41
N ASN A 145 -10.30 -0.07 5.65
CA ASN A 145 -9.94 -1.01 6.71
C ASN A 145 -10.72 -2.30 6.49
N GLY A 146 -10.09 -3.31 5.91
CA GLY A 146 -10.67 -4.61 5.67
C GLY A 146 -9.73 -5.75 6.11
N ASN A 147 -10.30 -6.92 6.37
CA ASN A 147 -9.51 -8.13 6.50
C ASN A 147 -9.00 -8.53 5.13
N HIS A 148 -7.69 -8.67 5.01
CA HIS A 148 -7.04 -9.18 3.81
C HIS A 148 -6.78 -10.69 3.96
N PRO A 149 -6.88 -11.48 2.89
CA PRO A 149 -6.47 -12.88 2.92
C PRO A 149 -5.00 -13.00 3.34
N GLU A 150 -4.67 -14.06 4.06
CA GLU A 150 -3.31 -14.28 4.53
C GLU A 150 -2.33 -14.58 3.39
N TYR A 151 -2.80 -15.28 2.36
CA TYR A 151 -2.03 -15.65 1.17
C TYR A 151 -2.94 -15.84 -0.04
N LEU A 152 -2.37 -16.09 -1.19
CA LEU A 152 -3.04 -16.37 -2.46
C LEU A 152 -2.90 -17.84 -2.83
N ILE A 153 -4.02 -18.46 -3.15
CA ILE A 153 -4.10 -19.89 -3.45
C ILE A 153 -3.63 -20.15 -4.90
N GLY A 154 -2.68 -21.06 -5.06
CA GLY A 154 -2.21 -21.54 -6.34
C GLY A 154 -3.07 -22.67 -6.92
N THR A 155 -2.84 -23.04 -8.17
CA THR A 155 -3.61 -24.07 -8.87
C THR A 155 -3.54 -25.43 -8.15
N HIS A 156 -2.37 -25.80 -7.61
CA HIS A 156 -2.20 -27.08 -6.90
C HIS A 156 -3.13 -27.18 -5.69
N GLU A 157 -3.20 -26.13 -4.88
CA GLU A 157 -4.06 -26.11 -3.70
C GLU A 157 -5.55 -26.09 -4.09
N GLN A 158 -5.91 -25.37 -5.17
CA GLN A 158 -7.28 -25.39 -5.71
C GLN A 158 -7.71 -26.80 -6.14
N GLU A 159 -6.81 -27.55 -6.77
CA GLU A 159 -7.06 -28.93 -7.18
C GLU A 159 -7.21 -29.87 -5.98
N ASN A 160 -6.38 -29.70 -4.94
CA ASN A 160 -6.49 -30.47 -3.71
C ASN A 160 -7.86 -30.24 -3.03
N PHE A 161 -8.31 -29.00 -2.95
CA PHE A 161 -9.67 -28.69 -2.43
C PHE A 161 -10.78 -29.38 -3.25
N ARG A 162 -10.66 -29.39 -4.58
CA ARG A 162 -11.65 -30.06 -5.46
C ARG A 162 -11.67 -31.56 -5.30
N THR A 163 -10.53 -32.18 -5.06
CA THR A 163 -10.38 -33.64 -4.93
C THR A 163 -10.57 -34.16 -3.50
N GLY A 164 -10.69 -33.25 -2.52
CA GLY A 164 -10.81 -33.61 -1.11
C GLY A 164 -9.53 -34.19 -0.52
N GLN A 165 -8.38 -33.92 -1.12
CA GLN A 165 -7.07 -34.33 -0.62
C GLN A 165 -6.53 -33.27 0.34
N GLU A 166 -6.31 -33.64 1.60
CA GLU A 166 -5.56 -32.84 2.57
C GLU A 166 -4.05 -33.04 2.33
N VAL A 167 -3.48 -32.22 1.44
CA VAL A 167 -2.03 -32.16 1.23
C VAL A 167 -1.54 -30.82 1.78
N GLU A 168 -0.51 -30.88 2.63
CA GLU A 168 0.15 -29.68 3.13
C GLU A 168 0.74 -28.88 1.95
N THR A 169 0.26 -27.66 1.76
CA THR A 169 0.66 -26.84 0.61
C THR A 169 1.78 -25.92 1.06
N GLU A 170 2.91 -25.98 0.36
CA GLU A 170 4.02 -25.05 0.59
C GLU A 170 3.64 -23.65 0.07
N ILE A 171 3.68 -22.66 0.96
CA ILE A 171 3.39 -21.25 0.62
C ILE A 171 4.72 -20.53 0.40
N VAL A 172 4.91 -19.98 -0.79
CA VAL A 172 6.11 -19.21 -1.12
C VAL A 172 5.98 -17.78 -0.62
N GLN A 173 6.87 -17.39 0.28
CA GLN A 173 6.93 -16.01 0.80
C GLN A 173 7.60 -15.08 -0.21
N ILE A 174 6.98 -13.91 -0.47
CA ILE A 174 7.46 -12.88 -1.39
C ILE A 174 7.58 -11.58 -0.61
N GLY A 175 8.76 -10.93 -0.68
CA GLY A 175 9.01 -9.65 -0.03
C GLY A 175 10.47 -9.46 0.38
N PHE A 176 10.74 -8.44 1.19
CA PHE A 176 12.07 -8.01 1.60
C PHE A 176 12.86 -9.04 2.44
N ILE A 177 12.20 -9.99 3.09
CA ILE A 177 12.84 -11.00 3.96
C ILE A 177 13.79 -11.91 3.16
N ASN A 178 13.58 -12.09 1.86
CA ASN A 178 14.44 -12.93 1.02
C ASN A 178 15.72 -12.25 0.51
N LYS A 179 15.90 -10.94 0.69
CA LYS A 179 17.14 -10.26 0.28
C LYS A 179 18.35 -10.61 1.15
N THR A 180 18.13 -11.00 2.38
CA THR A 180 19.21 -11.35 3.33
C THR A 180 19.76 -12.77 3.13
N LYS A 181 19.02 -13.67 2.47
CA LYS A 181 19.47 -15.04 2.16
C LYS A 181 20.26 -15.18 0.85
N LEU A 182 20.31 -14.13 0.02
CA LEU A 182 21.03 -14.15 -1.26
C LEU A 182 22.45 -13.57 -1.16
N LEU A 183 22.90 -13.20 0.05
CA LEU A 183 24.23 -12.62 0.33
C LEU A 183 25.06 -13.48 1.30
N GLN A 184 24.73 -14.77 1.41
CA GLN A 184 25.59 -15.74 2.12
C GLN A 184 26.12 -16.81 1.14
#